data_cfc33dbeb21e6556715d47585719af02
#
_entry.id   cfc33dbeb21e6556715d47585719af02
#
_cell.length_a   1.000
_cell.length_b   1.000
_cell.length_c   1.000
_cell.angle_alpha   90.00
_cell.angle_beta   90.00
_cell.angle_gamma   90.00
#
_symmetry.space_group_name_H-M   'P 1'
#
loop_
_entity.id
_entity.type
_entity.pdbx_description
1 polymer ?
#
loop_
_entity_poly.entity_id
_entity_poly.type
_entity_poly.pdbx_seq_one_letter_code
_entity_poly.pdbx_strand_id
1 'polypeptide(L)'
;MRVGKIQKRSERRLRRIVDAGMPFASKARKLFDGLAASPPTLNTICAGHGDYKPDHQFLFPQGGAITFDWDCYDMADACRDAAMFLVYLERLALGERGAAQNLKNASQAFLKTYWAPPPPSAEVRLRFHKAALYLQEAKRDVGEQHPGWLERAEIMLDQGLRELKA
;
A
#
# COMPACT_ATOMS: atom_id res chain seq x y z
N MET A 1 13.95 -3.96 3.34
CA MET A 1 14.13 -2.54 2.91
C MET A 1 14.24 -1.67 4.16
N ARG A 2 15.23 -0.74 4.25
CA ARG A 2 15.43 0.13 5.44
C ARG A 2 14.46 1.32 5.40
N VAL A 3 14.03 1.84 6.57
CA VAL A 3 13.15 3.02 6.71
C VAL A 3 13.60 4.19 5.84
N GLY A 4 14.89 4.53 5.83
CA GLY A 4 15.42 5.62 4.99
C GLY A 4 15.21 5.42 3.49
N LYS A 5 15.12 4.18 2.99
CA LYS A 5 14.78 3.89 1.58
C LYS A 5 13.30 4.18 1.30
N ILE A 6 12.41 3.90 2.28
CA ILE A 6 10.98 4.23 2.19
C ILE A 6 10.80 5.74 2.16
N GLN A 7 11.45 6.47 3.07
CA GLN A 7 11.38 7.94 3.13
C GLN A 7 11.85 8.59 1.84
N LYS A 8 13.01 8.22 1.30
CA LYS A 8 13.51 8.72 0.01
C LYS A 8 12.57 8.45 -1.16
N ARG A 9 11.94 7.28 -1.18
CA ARG A 9 10.92 6.96 -2.20
C ARG A 9 9.68 7.81 -2.04
N SER A 10 9.20 8.00 -0.81
CA SER A 10 8.03 8.83 -0.50
C SER A 10 8.25 10.30 -0.83
N GLU A 11 9.45 10.83 -0.57
CA GLU A 11 9.84 12.19 -0.96
C GLU A 11 9.77 12.40 -2.48
N ARG A 12 10.30 11.44 -3.27
CA ARG A 12 10.21 11.52 -4.75
C ARG A 12 8.76 11.47 -5.24
N ARG A 13 7.91 10.69 -4.58
CA ARG A 13 6.48 10.61 -4.91
C ARG A 13 5.77 11.93 -4.62
N LEU A 14 6.03 12.52 -3.44
CA LEU A 14 5.53 13.84 -3.08
C LEU A 14 5.93 14.89 -4.12
N ARG A 15 7.23 14.98 -4.46
CA ARG A 15 7.71 15.94 -5.46
C ARG A 15 6.94 15.82 -6.78
N ARG A 16 6.71 14.62 -7.29
CA ARG A 16 5.93 14.40 -8.51
C ARG A 16 4.50 14.95 -8.44
N ILE A 17 3.83 14.81 -7.29
CA ILE A 17 2.47 15.34 -7.08
C ILE A 17 2.50 16.87 -6.98
N VAL A 18 3.49 17.43 -6.27
CA VAL A 18 3.65 18.88 -6.10
C VAL A 18 4.00 19.56 -7.43
N ASP A 19 4.98 19.01 -8.16
CA ASP A 19 5.45 19.57 -9.45
C ASP A 19 4.35 19.53 -10.53
N ALA A 20 3.42 18.57 -10.41
CA ALA A 20 2.24 18.50 -11.28
C ALA A 20 1.13 19.51 -10.92
N GLY A 21 1.33 20.35 -9.88
CA GLY A 21 0.38 21.41 -9.50
C GLY A 21 -0.99 20.91 -9.01
N MET A 22 -1.03 19.71 -8.42
CA MET A 22 -2.31 19.08 -8.03
C MET A 22 -3.01 19.79 -6.88
N PRO A 23 -4.35 19.94 -6.91
CA PRO A 23 -5.12 20.63 -5.86
C PRO A 23 -4.97 19.97 -4.49
N PHE A 24 -4.68 18.68 -4.46
CA PHE A 24 -4.46 17.89 -3.23
C PHE A 24 -2.97 17.79 -2.82
N ALA A 25 -2.07 18.59 -3.37
CA ALA A 25 -0.65 18.57 -3.03
C ALA A 25 -0.38 18.80 -1.53
N SER A 26 -1.22 19.62 -0.86
CA SER A 26 -1.15 19.83 0.59
C SER A 26 -1.47 18.54 1.38
N LYS A 27 -2.41 17.71 0.94
CA LYS A 27 -2.69 16.39 1.54
C LYS A 27 -1.50 15.45 1.38
N ALA A 28 -0.90 15.41 0.17
CA ALA A 28 0.29 14.61 -0.10
C ALA A 28 1.48 15.00 0.79
N ARG A 29 1.70 16.31 0.98
CA ARG A 29 2.73 16.82 1.90
C ARG A 29 2.45 16.38 3.33
N LYS A 30 1.24 16.58 3.83
CA LYS A 30 0.84 16.18 5.18
C LYS A 30 1.03 14.67 5.43
N LEU A 31 0.70 13.84 4.42
CA LEU A 31 0.93 12.39 4.49
C LEU A 31 2.42 12.07 4.56
N PHE A 32 3.24 12.70 3.75
CA PHE A 32 4.69 12.52 3.76
C PHE A 32 5.30 12.96 5.10
N ASP A 33 4.91 14.12 5.63
CA ASP A 33 5.42 14.64 6.90
C ASP A 33 5.07 13.69 8.05
N GLY A 34 3.86 13.11 8.07
CA GLY A 34 3.48 12.09 9.03
C GLY A 34 4.32 10.81 8.94
N LEU A 35 4.60 10.34 7.72
CA LEU A 35 5.49 9.20 7.50
C LEU A 35 6.93 9.47 7.94
N ALA A 36 7.40 10.71 7.79
CA ALA A 36 8.74 11.10 8.19
C ALA A 36 8.89 11.28 9.71
N ALA A 37 7.83 11.75 10.39
CA ALA A 37 7.85 12.05 11.81
C ALA A 37 7.89 10.81 12.70
N SER A 38 7.25 9.71 12.31
CA SER A 38 7.07 8.53 13.17
C SER A 38 7.29 7.20 12.43
N PRO A 39 8.50 6.97 11.90
CA PRO A 39 8.79 5.70 11.26
C PRO A 39 8.86 4.57 12.30
N PRO A 40 8.20 3.42 12.08
CA PRO A 40 8.27 2.30 13.00
C PRO A 40 9.65 1.65 12.97
N THR A 41 10.00 0.99 14.07
CA THR A 41 11.16 0.09 14.10
C THR A 41 10.85 -1.16 13.26
N LEU A 42 11.67 -1.42 12.25
CA LEU A 42 11.54 -2.60 11.39
C LEU A 42 12.38 -3.75 11.98
N ASN A 43 11.75 -4.62 12.75
CA ASN A 43 12.45 -5.68 13.49
C ASN A 43 12.46 -7.03 12.78
N THR A 44 11.53 -7.24 11.84
CA THR A 44 11.37 -8.52 11.16
C THR A 44 11.65 -8.34 9.67
N ILE A 45 12.87 -8.62 9.27
CA ILE A 45 13.28 -8.60 7.87
C ILE A 45 13.24 -10.02 7.34
N CYS A 46 12.51 -10.22 6.27
CA CYS A 46 12.39 -11.51 5.57
C CYS A 46 12.49 -11.32 4.06
N ALA A 47 12.58 -12.45 3.37
CA ALA A 47 12.40 -12.49 1.93
C ALA A 47 10.98 -12.01 1.59
N GLY A 48 10.86 -11.02 0.72
CA GLY A 48 9.60 -10.46 0.28
C GLY A 48 9.50 -10.41 -1.24
N HIS A 49 8.28 -10.50 -1.74
CA HIS A 49 7.99 -10.43 -3.17
C HIS A 49 8.32 -9.04 -3.75
N GLY A 50 7.99 -7.99 -2.99
CA GLY A 50 8.29 -6.62 -3.37
C GLY A 50 7.25 -5.94 -4.25
N ASP A 51 6.40 -6.72 -4.91
CA ASP A 51 5.24 -6.27 -5.68
C ASP A 51 4.05 -7.24 -5.52
N TYR A 52 3.74 -7.60 -4.27
CA TYR A 52 2.73 -8.59 -3.91
C TYR A 52 1.32 -8.01 -4.07
N LYS A 53 0.71 -8.26 -5.22
CA LYS A 53 -0.62 -7.75 -5.62
C LYS A 53 -1.58 -8.91 -5.93
N PRO A 54 -2.91 -8.69 -5.88
CA PRO A 54 -3.89 -9.69 -6.31
C PRO A 54 -3.66 -10.19 -7.73
N ASP A 55 -3.28 -9.31 -8.66
CA ASP A 55 -3.01 -9.62 -10.09
C ASP A 55 -1.81 -10.57 -10.28
N HIS A 56 -0.90 -10.67 -9.27
CA HIS A 56 0.24 -11.58 -9.28
C HIS A 56 -0.07 -12.91 -8.58
N GLN A 57 -1.37 -13.21 -8.36
CA GLN A 57 -1.83 -14.46 -7.75
C GLN A 57 -2.68 -15.24 -8.75
N PHE A 58 -2.28 -16.45 -9.05
CA PHE A 58 -3.11 -17.41 -9.77
C PHE A 58 -3.73 -18.40 -8.78
N LEU A 59 -5.04 -18.42 -8.69
CA LEU A 59 -5.78 -19.31 -7.80
C LEU A 59 -6.30 -20.51 -8.59
N PHE A 60 -6.11 -21.72 -8.08
CA PHE A 60 -6.64 -22.93 -8.70
C PHE A 60 -8.05 -23.23 -8.19
N PRO A 61 -9.00 -23.68 -9.04
CA PRO A 61 -10.36 -24.02 -8.64
C PRO A 61 -10.42 -25.12 -7.56
N GLN A 62 -9.45 -26.04 -7.57
CA GLN A 62 -9.32 -27.14 -6.59
C GLN A 62 -8.59 -26.74 -5.31
N GLY A 63 -8.28 -25.48 -5.13
CA GLY A 63 -7.48 -24.94 -4.03
C GLY A 63 -6.00 -24.83 -4.37
N GLY A 64 -5.30 -23.97 -3.61
CA GLY A 64 -3.91 -23.60 -3.85
C GLY A 64 -3.76 -22.32 -4.67
N ALA A 65 -2.56 -21.75 -4.61
CA ALA A 65 -2.20 -20.53 -5.32
C ALA A 65 -0.75 -20.57 -5.80
N ILE A 66 -0.49 -19.90 -6.90
CA ILE A 66 0.88 -19.59 -7.37
C ILE A 66 1.04 -18.08 -7.37
N THR A 67 2.13 -17.61 -6.77
CA THR A 67 2.57 -16.22 -6.86
C THR A 67 3.66 -16.12 -7.94
N PHE A 68 3.51 -15.17 -8.85
CA PHE A 68 4.45 -14.94 -9.95
C PHE A 68 4.91 -13.47 -9.98
N ASP A 69 5.81 -13.11 -10.92
CA ASP A 69 6.39 -11.77 -11.07
C ASP A 69 7.27 -11.35 -9.87
N TRP A 70 8.30 -12.16 -9.60
CA TRP A 70 9.24 -11.98 -8.50
C TRP A 70 10.38 -10.98 -8.80
N ASP A 71 10.30 -10.20 -9.87
CA ASP A 71 11.35 -9.27 -10.31
C ASP A 71 11.69 -8.20 -9.27
N CYS A 72 10.75 -7.91 -8.37
CA CYS A 72 10.92 -6.94 -7.28
C CYS A 72 11.36 -7.56 -5.95
N TYR A 73 11.79 -8.84 -5.96
CA TYR A 73 12.28 -9.52 -4.75
C TYR A 73 13.30 -8.68 -3.96
N ASP A 74 13.10 -8.57 -2.66
CA ASP A 74 13.98 -7.80 -1.76
C ASP A 74 13.87 -8.35 -0.33
N MET A 75 14.92 -8.18 0.46
CA MET A 75 14.86 -8.36 1.91
C MET A 75 14.17 -7.16 2.54
N ALA A 76 12.99 -7.36 3.09
CA ALA A 76 12.13 -6.29 3.57
C ALA A 76 11.33 -6.71 4.80
N ASP A 77 10.64 -5.75 5.41
CA ASP A 77 9.64 -6.02 6.45
C ASP A 77 8.47 -6.81 5.86
N ALA A 78 8.05 -7.89 6.53
CA ALA A 78 6.93 -8.74 6.11
C ALA A 78 5.63 -7.95 5.92
N CYS A 79 5.43 -6.87 6.70
CA CYS A 79 4.24 -6.03 6.59
C CYS A 79 4.15 -5.27 5.26
N ARG A 80 5.26 -5.12 4.50
CA ARG A 80 5.26 -4.41 3.22
C ARG A 80 4.41 -5.13 2.17
N ASP A 81 4.60 -6.42 2.00
CA ASP A 81 3.87 -7.20 0.99
C ASP A 81 2.41 -7.36 1.38
N ALA A 82 2.12 -7.57 2.68
CA ALA A 82 0.75 -7.57 3.18
C ALA A 82 0.05 -6.22 2.94
N ALA A 83 0.74 -5.10 3.23
CA ALA A 83 0.21 -3.76 2.98
C ALA A 83 -0.09 -3.54 1.49
N MET A 84 0.79 -4.03 0.61
CA MET A 84 0.61 -3.91 -0.84
C MET A 84 -0.63 -4.67 -1.29
N PHE A 85 -0.79 -5.92 -0.89
CA PHE A 85 -1.97 -6.73 -1.23
C PHE A 85 -3.26 -6.04 -0.80
N LEU A 86 -3.32 -5.52 0.43
CA LEU A 86 -4.49 -4.84 0.97
C LEU A 86 -4.81 -3.53 0.24
N VAL A 87 -3.82 -2.68 -0.01
CA VAL A 87 -4.02 -1.41 -0.73
C VAL A 87 -4.52 -1.66 -2.15
N TYR A 88 -4.03 -2.70 -2.82
CA TYR A 88 -4.52 -3.05 -4.16
C TYR A 88 -5.94 -3.62 -4.13
N LEU A 89 -6.34 -4.43 -3.13
CA LEU A 89 -7.72 -4.85 -2.93
C LEU A 89 -8.65 -3.64 -2.72
N GLU A 90 -8.24 -2.69 -1.88
CA GLU A 90 -9.02 -1.47 -1.64
C GLU A 90 -9.13 -0.61 -2.91
N ARG A 91 -8.06 -0.54 -3.71
CA ARG A 91 -8.07 0.16 -5.00
C ARG A 91 -9.01 -0.49 -6.02
N LEU A 92 -9.05 -1.82 -6.09
CA LEU A 92 -10.00 -2.56 -6.92
C LEU A 92 -11.44 -2.26 -6.51
N ALA A 93 -11.72 -2.14 -5.20
CA ALA A 93 -13.05 -1.79 -4.70
C ALA A 93 -13.56 -0.42 -5.18
N LEU A 94 -12.67 0.50 -5.53
CA LEU A 94 -13.06 1.81 -6.08
C LEU A 94 -13.53 1.73 -7.55
N GLY A 95 -13.06 0.71 -8.28
CA GLY A 95 -13.41 0.51 -9.70
C GLY A 95 -14.68 -0.32 -9.91
N GLU A 96 -15.07 -1.15 -8.95
CA GLU A 96 -16.15 -2.12 -9.10
C GLU A 96 -17.32 -1.83 -8.14
N ARG A 97 -18.39 -1.29 -8.67
CA ARG A 97 -19.62 -1.06 -7.88
C ARG A 97 -20.18 -2.37 -7.36
N GLY A 98 -20.35 -2.45 -6.04
CA GLY A 98 -20.88 -3.64 -5.36
C GLY A 98 -19.82 -4.64 -4.86
N ALA A 99 -18.57 -4.54 -5.26
CA ALA A 99 -17.50 -5.43 -4.81
C ALA A 99 -16.94 -5.06 -3.42
N ALA A 100 -17.20 -3.87 -2.91
CA ALA A 100 -16.56 -3.34 -1.71
C ALA A 100 -16.68 -4.28 -0.49
N GLN A 101 -17.85 -4.90 -0.25
CA GLN A 101 -18.04 -5.81 0.89
C GLN A 101 -17.27 -7.12 0.70
N ASN A 102 -17.26 -7.67 -0.52
CA ASN A 102 -16.52 -8.90 -0.83
C ASN A 102 -15.01 -8.68 -0.68
N LEU A 103 -14.49 -7.55 -1.14
CA LEU A 103 -13.08 -7.20 -1.03
C LEU A 103 -12.68 -6.90 0.43
N LYS A 104 -13.57 -6.33 1.23
CA LYS A 104 -13.36 -6.20 2.68
C LYS A 104 -13.27 -7.57 3.36
N ASN A 105 -14.16 -8.50 3.03
CA ASN A 105 -14.10 -9.86 3.55
C ASN A 105 -12.82 -10.58 3.13
N ALA A 106 -12.40 -10.41 1.87
CA ALA A 106 -11.13 -10.95 1.36
C ALA A 106 -9.92 -10.38 2.11
N SER A 107 -9.90 -9.08 2.40
CA SER A 107 -8.86 -8.43 3.19
C SER A 107 -8.76 -8.99 4.60
N GLN A 108 -9.90 -9.24 5.26
CA GLN A 108 -9.94 -9.83 6.59
C GLN A 108 -9.46 -11.29 6.59
N ALA A 109 -9.92 -12.09 5.62
CA ALA A 109 -9.48 -13.48 5.45
C ALA A 109 -7.98 -13.57 5.18
N PHE A 110 -7.46 -12.69 4.31
CA PHE A 110 -6.03 -12.59 4.03
C PHE A 110 -5.22 -12.31 5.30
N LEU A 111 -5.55 -11.27 6.07
CA LEU A 111 -4.81 -10.94 7.28
C LEU A 111 -4.84 -12.04 8.34
N LYS A 112 -5.98 -12.74 8.47
CA LYS A 112 -6.12 -13.85 9.41
C LYS A 112 -5.19 -15.01 9.09
N THR A 113 -4.89 -15.25 7.81
CA THR A 113 -4.07 -16.37 7.35
C THR A 113 -2.62 -16.00 7.10
N TYR A 114 -2.35 -14.78 6.64
CA TYR A 114 -1.01 -14.30 6.31
C TYR A 114 -0.08 -14.27 7.54
N TRP A 115 -0.63 -13.94 8.68
CA TRP A 115 0.06 -13.98 9.96
C TRP A 115 -0.72 -14.81 10.99
N ALA A 116 -0.25 -15.99 11.22
CA ALA A 116 -0.80 -16.83 12.27
C ALA A 116 0.33 -17.41 13.16
N PRO A 117 0.76 -16.72 14.24
CA PRO A 117 0.32 -15.45 14.82
C PRO A 117 0.96 -14.20 14.15
N PRO A 118 0.35 -13.01 14.31
CA PRO A 118 0.95 -11.77 13.81
C PRO A 118 2.25 -11.45 14.56
N PRO A 119 3.28 -10.93 13.86
CA PRO A 119 4.54 -10.55 14.51
C PRO A 119 4.32 -9.33 15.44
N PRO A 120 5.19 -9.13 16.47
CA PRO A 120 5.11 -7.97 17.35
C PRO A 120 5.06 -6.66 16.54
N SER A 121 4.21 -5.73 16.98
CA SER A 121 4.00 -4.42 16.32
C SER A 121 3.57 -4.51 14.83
N ALA A 122 3.03 -5.65 14.40
CA ALA A 122 2.61 -5.85 13.00
C ALA A 122 1.60 -4.78 12.56
N GLU A 123 0.64 -4.43 13.42
CA GLU A 123 -0.39 -3.44 13.10
C GLU A 123 0.21 -2.06 12.78
N VAL A 124 1.08 -1.53 13.64
CA VAL A 124 1.72 -0.22 13.44
C VAL A 124 2.57 -0.22 12.16
N ARG A 125 3.32 -1.30 11.92
CA ARG A 125 4.14 -1.44 10.72
C ARG A 125 3.31 -1.59 9.44
N LEU A 126 2.23 -2.37 9.51
CA LEU A 126 1.29 -2.53 8.40
C LEU A 126 0.70 -1.19 7.98
N ARG A 127 0.22 -0.41 8.94
CA ARG A 127 -0.36 0.92 8.73
C ARG A 127 0.65 1.90 8.12
N PHE A 128 1.88 1.90 8.62
CA PHE A 128 2.95 2.70 8.04
C PHE A 128 3.23 2.34 6.57
N HIS A 129 3.31 1.05 6.26
CA HIS A 129 3.51 0.58 4.89
C HIS A 129 2.32 0.90 3.99
N LYS A 130 1.07 0.74 4.48
CA LYS A 130 -0.13 1.14 3.76
C LYS A 130 -0.11 2.65 3.46
N ALA A 131 0.17 3.49 4.45
CA ALA A 131 0.27 4.94 4.27
C ALA A 131 1.29 5.32 3.19
N ALA A 132 2.48 4.70 3.17
CA ALA A 132 3.49 4.92 2.15
C ALA A 132 3.06 4.44 0.76
N LEU A 133 2.27 3.37 0.68
CA LEU A 133 1.72 2.82 -0.56
C LEU A 133 0.58 3.69 -1.11
N TYR A 134 -0.29 4.23 -0.27
CA TYR A 134 -1.31 5.17 -0.70
C TYR A 134 -0.71 6.44 -1.34
N LEU A 135 0.40 6.95 -0.80
CA LEU A 135 1.14 8.03 -1.45
C LEU A 135 1.72 7.60 -2.82
N GLN A 136 2.15 6.33 -2.94
CA GLN A 136 2.59 5.76 -4.21
C GLN A 136 1.47 5.70 -5.23
N GLU A 137 0.30 5.19 -4.84
CA GLU A 137 -0.83 5.03 -5.74
C GLU A 137 -1.42 6.38 -6.18
N ALA A 138 -1.48 7.37 -5.27
CA ALA A 138 -1.85 8.73 -5.64
C ALA A 138 -0.88 9.32 -6.68
N LYS A 139 0.45 9.13 -6.52
CA LYS A 139 1.44 9.53 -7.52
C LYS A 139 1.26 8.79 -8.84
N ARG A 140 0.88 7.50 -8.80
CA ARG A 140 0.63 6.69 -9.99
C ARG A 140 -0.55 7.26 -10.78
N ASP A 141 -1.67 7.55 -10.11
CA ASP A 141 -2.85 8.15 -10.73
C ASP A 141 -2.52 9.50 -11.39
N VAL A 142 -1.72 10.36 -10.73
CA VAL A 142 -1.24 11.64 -11.32
C VAL A 142 -0.39 11.40 -12.59
N GLY A 143 0.35 10.31 -12.66
CA GLY A 143 1.19 10.00 -13.83
C GLY A 143 0.46 9.33 -14.99
N GLU A 144 -0.50 8.46 -14.69
CA GLU A 144 -1.19 7.64 -15.70
C GLU A 144 -2.49 8.29 -16.23
N GLN A 145 -3.16 9.09 -15.41
CA GLN A 145 -4.35 9.88 -15.75
C GLN A 145 -5.50 9.08 -16.40
N HIS A 146 -5.68 7.81 -16.03
CA HIS A 146 -6.84 7.02 -16.45
C HIS A 146 -8.16 7.62 -15.96
N PRO A 147 -9.30 7.41 -16.61
CA PRO A 147 -10.60 7.99 -16.23
C PRO A 147 -10.85 7.92 -14.71
N GLY A 148 -11.26 9.03 -14.08
CA GLY A 148 -11.48 9.14 -12.63
C GLY A 148 -10.20 9.22 -11.78
N TRP A 149 -9.03 9.40 -12.38
CA TRP A 149 -7.74 9.42 -11.68
C TRP A 149 -7.65 10.49 -10.58
N LEU A 150 -8.25 11.67 -10.83
CA LEU A 150 -8.16 12.78 -9.88
C LEU A 150 -8.84 12.42 -8.54
N GLU A 151 -10.05 11.90 -8.62
CA GLU A 151 -10.81 11.45 -7.45
C GLU A 151 -10.11 10.27 -6.76
N ARG A 152 -9.62 9.28 -7.53
CA ARG A 152 -8.87 8.16 -6.96
C ARG A 152 -7.61 8.62 -6.24
N ALA A 153 -6.83 9.52 -6.84
CA ALA A 153 -5.61 10.04 -6.20
C ALA A 153 -5.93 10.71 -4.86
N GLU A 154 -7.00 11.50 -4.80
CA GLU A 154 -7.43 12.16 -3.58
C GLU A 154 -7.91 11.16 -2.52
N ILE A 155 -8.72 10.16 -2.90
CA ILE A 155 -9.14 9.07 -2.02
C ILE A 155 -7.93 8.32 -1.46
N MET A 156 -6.93 8.00 -2.28
CA MET A 156 -5.70 7.33 -1.82
C MET A 156 -4.99 8.18 -0.75
N LEU A 157 -4.87 9.49 -0.94
CA LEU A 157 -4.25 10.36 0.06
C LEU A 157 -5.05 10.42 1.37
N ASP A 158 -6.37 10.47 1.29
CA ASP A 158 -7.24 10.46 2.46
C ASP A 158 -7.15 9.15 3.24
N GLN A 159 -7.08 8.01 2.55
CA GLN A 159 -6.83 6.71 3.19
C GLN A 159 -5.46 6.68 3.89
N GLY A 160 -4.40 7.14 3.20
CA GLY A 160 -3.07 7.21 3.80
C GLY A 160 -3.02 8.07 5.07
N LEU A 161 -3.73 9.20 5.08
CA LEU A 161 -3.84 10.06 6.26
C LEU A 161 -4.62 9.40 7.41
N ARG A 162 -5.62 8.56 7.12
CA ARG A 162 -6.35 7.78 8.14
C ARG A 162 -5.45 6.74 8.80
N GLU A 163 -4.63 6.04 8.02
CA GLU A 163 -3.68 5.05 8.56
C GLU A 163 -2.69 5.65 9.57
N LEU A 164 -2.33 6.92 9.43
CA LEU A 164 -1.41 7.59 10.35
C LEU A 164 -2.08 8.13 11.63
N LYS A 165 -3.41 8.23 11.65
CA LYS A 165 -4.14 8.80 12.81
C LYS A 165 -4.67 7.76 13.80
N ALA A 166 -4.95 6.58 13.33
CA ALA A 166 -5.51 5.50 14.12
C ALA A 166 -4.38 4.70 14.75
#